data_f5e833a283aafca8ce67347817763ef4
#
_entry.id   f5e833a283aafca8ce67347817763ef4
#
_cell.length_a   1.000
_cell.length_b   1.000
_cell.length_c   1.000
_cell.angle_alpha   90.00
_cell.angle_beta   90.00
_cell.angle_gamma   90.00
#
_symmetry.space_group_name_H-M   'P 1'
#
loop_
_entity.id
_entity.type
_entity.pdbx_description
1 polymer ?
#
loop_
_entity_poly.entity_id
_entity_poly.type
_entity_poly.pdbx_seq_one_letter_code
_entity_poly.pdbx_strand_id
1 'polypeptide(L)'
;MTPEQIVLAILSSSLISGVLGAFIAGQYSLRAKRNDYVNDYYKMVLTKRVAAYEKLEELIVGLITSVLDKDNRPHHWLFTEDNPWSKAFKLLLDTTSQSLWLSDELFAKTRDLNYLFFRGSQHEGGAIEFAKENYKAIAELREEIQRIHHADMLSLHDVKGFLARKRKNRSGFHGVQLNG
;
A
#
# COMPACT_ATOMS: atom_id res chain seq x y z
N MET A 1 21.98 -11.06 -67.59
CA MET A 1 21.31 -9.91 -66.92
C MET A 1 21.89 -8.64 -67.51
N THR A 2 21.05 -7.76 -67.98
CA THR A 2 21.49 -6.45 -68.45
C THR A 2 21.84 -5.53 -67.25
N PRO A 3 22.73 -4.54 -67.42
CA PRO A 3 23.09 -3.61 -66.35
C PRO A 3 21.86 -2.98 -65.69
N GLU A 4 20.81 -2.68 -66.45
CA GLU A 4 19.55 -2.12 -65.97
C GLU A 4 18.80 -3.08 -65.04
N GLN A 5 18.79 -4.39 -65.32
CA GLN A 5 18.18 -5.43 -64.47
C GLN A 5 18.90 -5.55 -63.12
N ILE A 6 20.23 -5.36 -63.09
CA ILE A 6 21.02 -5.40 -61.87
C ILE A 6 20.70 -4.17 -60.98
N VAL A 7 20.63 -2.99 -61.58
CA VAL A 7 20.28 -1.75 -60.85
C VAL A 7 18.86 -1.83 -60.28
N LEU A 8 17.90 -2.34 -61.05
CA LEU A 8 16.53 -2.51 -60.60
C LEU A 8 16.39 -3.50 -59.46
N ALA A 9 17.17 -4.61 -59.51
CA ALA A 9 17.22 -5.61 -58.44
C ALA A 9 17.84 -5.07 -57.13
N ILE A 10 18.88 -4.24 -57.24
CA ILE A 10 19.50 -3.58 -56.06
C ILE A 10 18.54 -2.56 -55.45
N LEU A 11 17.89 -1.72 -56.25
CA LEU A 11 16.91 -0.72 -55.77
C LEU A 11 15.71 -1.39 -55.11
N SER A 12 15.14 -2.43 -55.72
CA SER A 12 14.01 -3.16 -55.15
C SER A 12 14.38 -3.86 -53.83
N SER A 13 15.58 -4.46 -53.71
CA SER A 13 16.03 -5.12 -52.48
C SER A 13 16.28 -4.12 -51.35
N SER A 14 16.83 -2.95 -51.67
CA SER A 14 17.05 -1.89 -50.65
C SER A 14 15.74 -1.30 -50.13
N LEU A 15 14.74 -1.15 -51.00
CA LEU A 15 13.43 -0.63 -50.65
C LEU A 15 12.66 -1.62 -49.76
N ILE A 16 12.70 -2.91 -50.07
CA ILE A 16 12.10 -3.97 -49.26
C ILE A 16 12.81 -4.06 -47.90
N SER A 17 14.15 -4.01 -47.88
CA SER A 17 14.93 -4.05 -46.67
C SER A 17 14.65 -2.83 -45.76
N GLY A 18 14.48 -1.63 -46.36
CA GLY A 18 14.12 -0.40 -45.66
C GLY A 18 12.74 -0.49 -45.00
N VAL A 19 11.74 -0.98 -45.75
CA VAL A 19 10.36 -1.14 -45.23
C VAL A 19 10.32 -2.19 -44.10
N LEU A 20 10.97 -3.33 -44.29
CA LEU A 20 11.07 -4.38 -43.25
C LEU A 20 11.79 -3.87 -42.02
N GLY A 21 12.92 -3.16 -42.19
CA GLY A 21 13.68 -2.55 -41.09
C GLY A 21 12.84 -1.53 -40.31
N ALA A 22 12.13 -0.64 -41.00
CA ALA A 22 11.23 0.32 -40.40
C ALA A 22 10.07 -0.34 -39.61
N PHE A 23 9.49 -1.41 -40.15
CA PHE A 23 8.42 -2.16 -39.50
C PHE A 23 8.93 -2.85 -38.23
N ILE A 24 10.07 -3.52 -38.28
CA ILE A 24 10.69 -4.18 -37.14
C ILE A 24 11.06 -3.15 -36.06
N ALA A 25 11.74 -2.06 -36.46
CA ALA A 25 12.09 -0.98 -35.53
C ALA A 25 10.86 -0.36 -34.86
N GLY A 26 9.77 -0.15 -35.63
CA GLY A 26 8.49 0.32 -35.11
C GLY A 26 7.89 -0.60 -34.06
N GLN A 27 7.88 -1.92 -34.32
CA GLN A 27 7.40 -2.93 -33.36
C GLN A 27 8.24 -2.96 -32.08
N TYR A 28 9.57 -2.90 -32.20
CA TYR A 28 10.46 -2.84 -31.04
C TYR A 28 10.26 -1.55 -30.23
N SER A 29 10.11 -0.41 -30.90
CA SER A 29 9.85 0.89 -30.24
C SER A 29 8.53 0.88 -29.48
N LEU A 30 7.46 0.32 -30.07
CA LEU A 30 6.16 0.21 -29.39
C LEU A 30 6.23 -0.71 -28.15
N ARG A 31 6.96 -1.83 -28.25
CA ARG A 31 7.17 -2.73 -27.11
C ARG A 31 8.00 -2.07 -26.01
N ALA A 32 9.05 -1.35 -26.36
CA ALA A 32 9.90 -0.62 -25.42
C ALA A 32 9.04 0.43 -24.68
N LYS A 33 8.31 1.28 -25.37
CA LYS A 33 7.42 2.28 -24.77
C LYS A 33 6.37 1.66 -23.84
N ARG A 34 5.79 0.52 -24.22
CA ARG A 34 4.84 -0.19 -23.36
C ARG A 34 5.50 -0.70 -22.09
N ASN A 35 6.72 -1.23 -22.19
CA ASN A 35 7.47 -1.69 -21.03
C ASN A 35 7.85 -0.53 -20.11
N ASP A 36 8.28 0.60 -20.67
CA ASP A 36 8.61 1.80 -19.92
C ASP A 36 7.38 2.31 -19.13
N TYR A 37 6.22 2.40 -19.79
CA TYR A 37 4.97 2.78 -19.13
C TYR A 37 4.59 1.84 -17.98
N VAL A 38 4.73 0.52 -18.18
CA VAL A 38 4.46 -0.48 -17.12
C VAL A 38 5.44 -0.34 -15.96
N ASN A 39 6.72 -0.11 -16.25
CA ASN A 39 7.74 0.10 -15.23
C ASN A 39 7.50 1.38 -14.43
N ASP A 40 7.14 2.48 -15.09
CA ASP A 40 6.81 3.74 -14.42
C ASP A 40 5.56 3.62 -13.55
N TYR A 41 4.55 2.90 -14.03
CA TYR A 41 3.37 2.56 -13.22
C TYR A 41 3.76 1.75 -11.97
N TYR A 42 4.61 0.74 -12.10
CA TYR A 42 5.06 -0.06 -10.95
C TYR A 42 5.89 0.76 -9.96
N LYS A 43 6.75 1.65 -10.42
CA LYS A 43 7.48 2.59 -9.57
C LYS A 43 6.52 3.49 -8.80
N MET A 44 5.52 4.05 -9.46
CA MET A 44 4.49 4.88 -8.81
C MET A 44 3.75 4.09 -7.72
N VAL A 45 3.30 2.87 -8.00
CA VAL A 45 2.63 2.00 -7.02
C VAL A 45 3.55 1.71 -5.85
N LEU A 46 4.81 1.36 -6.10
CA LEU A 46 5.79 1.07 -5.05
C LEU A 46 6.02 2.30 -4.16
N THR A 47 6.20 3.48 -4.74
CA THR A 47 6.36 4.73 -4.00
C THR A 47 5.16 5.02 -3.09
N LYS A 48 3.94 4.81 -3.59
CA LYS A 48 2.72 4.96 -2.79
C LYS A 48 2.62 3.95 -1.66
N ARG A 49 3.03 2.70 -1.91
CA ARG A 49 3.09 1.66 -0.88
C ARG A 49 4.09 2.03 0.21
N VAL A 50 5.32 2.39 -0.16
CA VAL A 50 6.35 2.82 0.82
C VAL A 50 5.79 3.93 1.71
N ALA A 51 5.24 5.00 1.13
CA ALA A 51 4.68 6.11 1.89
C ALA A 51 3.55 5.69 2.85
N ALA A 52 2.72 4.71 2.45
CA ALA A 52 1.66 4.18 3.31
C ALA A 52 2.21 3.40 4.50
N TYR A 53 3.27 2.61 4.28
CA TYR A 53 3.92 1.84 5.34
C TYR A 53 4.74 2.73 6.29
N GLU A 54 5.37 3.80 5.81
CA GLU A 54 6.02 4.82 6.65
C GLU A 54 5.02 5.48 7.61
N LYS A 55 3.82 5.81 7.14
CA LYS A 55 2.75 6.34 8.02
C LYS A 55 2.28 5.35 9.06
N LEU A 56 2.21 4.08 8.68
CA LEU A 56 1.89 3.02 9.64
C LEU A 56 2.99 2.83 10.70
N GLU A 57 4.26 2.97 10.33
CA GLU A 57 5.38 2.92 11.30
C GLU A 57 5.27 4.01 12.36
N GLU A 58 4.93 5.25 11.98
CA GLU A 58 4.68 6.33 12.94
C GLU A 58 3.61 5.93 13.97
N LEU A 59 2.53 5.28 13.51
CA LEU A 59 1.46 4.79 14.37
C LEU A 59 1.95 3.66 15.29
N ILE A 60 2.69 2.69 14.75
CA ILE A 60 3.26 1.57 15.51
C ILE A 60 4.20 2.09 16.61
N VAL A 61 5.07 3.06 16.29
CA VAL A 61 5.99 3.66 17.28
C VAL A 61 5.23 4.28 18.44
N GLY A 62 4.14 5.01 18.17
CA GLY A 62 3.29 5.58 19.21
C GLY A 62 2.60 4.54 20.10
N LEU A 63 2.39 3.32 19.58
CA LEU A 63 1.79 2.20 20.32
C LEU A 63 2.83 1.31 21.02
N ILE A 64 4.10 1.31 20.57
CA ILE A 64 5.18 0.56 21.24
C ILE A 64 5.57 1.24 22.55
N THR A 65 5.68 2.57 22.54
CA THR A 65 6.12 3.31 23.70
C THR A 65 5.03 3.29 24.77
N SER A 66 5.39 2.78 25.96
CA SER A 66 4.51 2.75 27.13
C SER A 66 5.00 3.71 28.18
N VAL A 67 4.08 4.32 28.89
CA VAL A 67 4.34 5.20 30.04
C VAL A 67 3.56 4.72 31.24
N LEU A 68 4.05 5.03 32.44
CA LEU A 68 3.38 4.76 33.68
C LEU A 68 2.71 6.05 34.19
N ASP A 69 1.51 5.94 34.68
CA ASP A 69 0.85 7.05 35.38
C ASP A 69 1.31 7.13 36.86
N LYS A 70 0.69 8.05 37.60
CA LYS A 70 0.96 8.26 39.02
C LYS A 70 0.64 7.03 39.88
N ASP A 71 -0.27 6.17 39.41
CA ASP A 71 -0.72 4.95 40.09
C ASP A 71 0.07 3.71 39.61
N ASN A 72 1.18 3.89 38.91
CA ASN A 72 2.00 2.84 38.31
C ASN A 72 1.26 1.93 37.31
N ARG A 73 0.16 2.41 36.72
CA ARG A 73 -0.56 1.67 35.68
C ARG A 73 -0.03 2.04 34.29
N PRO A 74 0.35 1.04 33.46
CA PRO A 74 0.88 1.31 32.13
C PRO A 74 -0.23 1.72 31.16
N HIS A 75 0.10 2.62 30.26
CA HIS A 75 -0.68 2.94 29.05
C HIS A 75 0.27 3.30 27.92
N HIS A 76 -0.21 3.18 26.68
CA HIS A 76 0.60 3.52 25.51
C HIS A 76 0.76 5.03 25.39
N TRP A 77 1.96 5.49 25.00
CA TRP A 77 2.30 6.92 24.86
C TRP A 77 1.31 7.69 24.00
N LEU A 78 0.71 7.02 23.01
CA LEU A 78 -0.29 7.61 22.13
C LEU A 78 -1.53 8.17 22.87
N PHE A 79 -1.76 7.74 24.10
CA PHE A 79 -2.89 8.15 24.96
C PHE A 79 -2.49 9.08 26.10
N THR A 80 -1.26 9.63 26.11
CA THR A 80 -0.82 10.58 27.15
C THR A 80 -1.44 11.95 26.97
N GLU A 81 -1.45 12.76 28.05
CA GLU A 81 -1.89 14.16 28.01
C GLU A 81 -1.03 15.01 27.08
N ASP A 82 0.28 14.71 26.99
CA ASP A 82 1.22 15.41 26.09
C ASP A 82 1.00 15.08 24.61
N ASN A 83 0.29 13.99 24.33
CA ASN A 83 -0.08 13.58 23.00
C ASN A 83 -1.62 13.54 22.89
N PRO A 84 -2.27 14.67 22.56
CA PRO A 84 -3.70 14.76 22.59
C PRO A 84 -4.37 13.73 21.68
N TRP A 85 -5.47 13.15 22.14
CA TRP A 85 -6.28 12.17 21.41
C TRP A 85 -6.52 12.53 19.95
N SER A 86 -6.69 13.81 19.65
CA SER A 86 -6.83 14.34 18.29
C SER A 86 -5.63 14.01 17.39
N LYS A 87 -4.41 14.01 17.94
CA LYS A 87 -3.18 13.66 17.19
C LYS A 87 -3.13 12.17 16.89
N ALA A 88 -3.43 11.32 17.86
CA ALA A 88 -3.51 9.88 17.68
C ALA A 88 -4.56 9.49 16.63
N PHE A 89 -5.73 10.10 16.72
CA PHE A 89 -6.83 9.89 15.78
C PHE A 89 -6.50 10.37 14.38
N LYS A 90 -5.83 11.53 14.27
CA LYS A 90 -5.34 12.03 12.98
C LYS A 90 -4.35 11.08 12.34
N LEU A 91 -3.38 10.56 13.11
CA LEU A 91 -2.39 9.61 12.60
C LEU A 91 -3.06 8.31 12.11
N LEU A 92 -4.07 7.82 12.83
CA LEU A 92 -4.86 6.67 12.40
C LEU A 92 -5.66 6.96 11.12
N LEU A 93 -6.27 8.15 11.00
CA LEU A 93 -6.97 8.56 9.79
C LEU A 93 -6.01 8.69 8.60
N ASP A 94 -4.85 9.29 8.79
CA ASP A 94 -3.83 9.40 7.76
C ASP A 94 -3.37 8.01 7.28
N THR A 95 -3.19 7.06 8.19
CA THR A 95 -2.85 5.67 7.87
C THR A 95 -4.01 4.98 7.12
N THR A 96 -5.25 5.11 7.60
CA THR A 96 -6.41 4.48 6.96
C THR A 96 -6.75 5.08 5.61
N SER A 97 -6.46 6.36 5.39
CA SER A 97 -6.61 7.00 4.07
C SER A 97 -5.71 6.37 3.00
N GLN A 98 -4.61 5.76 3.41
CA GLN A 98 -3.67 5.04 2.55
C GLN A 98 -4.04 3.56 2.35
N SER A 99 -5.22 3.13 2.77
CA SER A 99 -5.68 1.72 2.77
C SER A 99 -5.58 1.00 1.42
N LEU A 100 -5.66 1.75 0.31
CA LEU A 100 -5.48 1.19 -1.03
C LEU A 100 -4.08 0.60 -1.25
N TRP A 101 -3.08 1.08 -0.54
CA TRP A 101 -1.68 0.73 -0.69
C TRP A 101 -1.18 -0.27 0.36
N LEU A 102 -1.97 -0.51 1.41
CA LEU A 102 -1.73 -1.53 2.42
C LEU A 102 -2.25 -2.89 1.95
N SER A 103 -1.74 -4.00 2.53
CA SER A 103 -2.36 -5.31 2.35
C SER A 103 -3.77 -5.32 2.96
N ASP A 104 -4.62 -6.25 2.52
CA ASP A 104 -5.99 -6.33 3.04
C ASP A 104 -6.00 -6.79 4.50
N GLU A 105 -5.04 -7.66 4.87
CA GLU A 105 -4.87 -8.12 6.25
C GLU A 105 -4.46 -6.95 7.16
N LEU A 106 -3.49 -6.16 6.74
CA LEU A 106 -3.03 -4.99 7.48
C LEU A 106 -4.12 -3.94 7.61
N PHE A 107 -4.86 -3.68 6.53
CA PHE A 107 -6.01 -2.77 6.57
C PHE A 107 -7.11 -3.24 7.53
N ALA A 108 -7.40 -4.55 7.59
CA ALA A 108 -8.36 -5.09 8.56
C ALA A 108 -7.92 -4.79 10.00
N LYS A 109 -6.64 -4.98 10.34
CA LYS A 109 -6.12 -4.68 11.68
C LYS A 109 -6.07 -3.19 12.02
N THR A 110 -5.79 -2.33 11.05
CA THR A 110 -5.90 -0.87 11.26
C THR A 110 -7.35 -0.44 11.51
N ARG A 111 -8.32 -1.11 10.90
CA ARG A 111 -9.75 -0.89 11.18
C ARG A 111 -10.13 -1.36 12.60
N ASP A 112 -9.61 -2.49 13.06
CA ASP A 112 -9.83 -2.96 14.44
C ASP A 112 -9.25 -1.95 15.44
N LEU A 113 -8.09 -1.39 15.15
CA LEU A 113 -7.50 -0.31 15.94
C LEU A 113 -8.39 0.95 15.93
N ASN A 114 -8.93 1.34 14.77
CA ASN A 114 -9.86 2.45 14.68
C ASN A 114 -11.10 2.24 15.55
N TYR A 115 -11.61 1.03 15.62
CA TYR A 115 -12.72 0.69 16.50
C TYR A 115 -12.37 0.84 17.98
N LEU A 116 -11.17 0.43 18.40
CA LEU A 116 -10.68 0.67 19.75
C LEU A 116 -10.57 2.15 20.08
N PHE A 117 -10.04 2.96 19.16
CA PHE A 117 -9.97 4.41 19.32
C PHE A 117 -11.34 5.04 19.46
N PHE A 118 -12.31 4.61 18.65
CA PHE A 118 -13.69 5.09 18.75
C PHE A 118 -14.29 4.76 20.12
N ARG A 119 -14.12 3.54 20.61
CA ARG A 119 -14.58 3.17 21.97
C ARG A 119 -13.91 4.00 23.05
N GLY A 120 -12.61 4.26 22.94
CA GLY A 120 -11.88 5.11 23.88
C GLY A 120 -12.38 6.55 23.89
N SER A 121 -12.81 7.07 22.75
CA SER A 121 -13.39 8.43 22.66
C SER A 121 -14.76 8.56 23.35
N GLN A 122 -15.46 7.45 23.57
CA GLN A 122 -16.76 7.40 24.23
C GLN A 122 -16.67 6.93 25.69
N HIS A 123 -15.46 6.66 26.20
CA HIS A 123 -15.26 6.13 27.55
C HIS A 123 -15.47 7.20 28.61
N GLU A 124 -16.28 6.95 29.64
CA GLU A 124 -16.61 7.90 30.70
C GLU A 124 -15.37 8.39 31.47
N GLY A 125 -14.39 7.52 31.69
CA GLY A 125 -13.10 7.85 32.33
C GLY A 125 -12.11 8.56 31.42
N GLY A 126 -12.46 8.82 30.15
CA GLY A 126 -11.58 9.40 29.15
C GLY A 126 -10.61 8.40 28.51
N ALA A 127 -9.84 8.87 27.52
CA ALA A 127 -8.99 8.04 26.70
C ALA A 127 -7.84 7.35 27.43
N ILE A 128 -7.28 8.01 28.46
CA ILE A 128 -6.18 7.46 29.25
C ILE A 128 -6.67 6.28 30.09
N GLU A 129 -7.81 6.43 30.77
CA GLU A 129 -8.36 5.33 31.60
C GLU A 129 -8.76 4.14 30.72
N PHE A 130 -9.40 4.40 29.58
CA PHE A 130 -9.65 3.36 28.58
C PHE A 130 -8.37 2.64 28.14
N ALA A 131 -7.29 3.38 27.88
CA ALA A 131 -6.02 2.80 27.43
C ALA A 131 -5.38 1.93 28.53
N LYS A 132 -5.51 2.29 29.80
CA LYS A 132 -5.04 1.47 30.93
C LYS A 132 -5.84 0.16 31.05
N GLU A 133 -7.17 0.27 30.99
CA GLU A 133 -8.05 -0.90 31.06
C GLU A 133 -7.85 -1.87 29.88
N ASN A 134 -7.54 -1.33 28.70
CA ASN A 134 -7.37 -2.10 27.48
C ASN A 134 -5.89 -2.26 27.07
N TYR A 135 -4.94 -1.99 27.96
CA TYR A 135 -3.51 -2.00 27.66
C TYR A 135 -3.07 -3.26 26.93
N LYS A 136 -3.46 -4.44 27.44
CA LYS A 136 -3.10 -5.73 26.87
C LYS A 136 -3.70 -5.93 25.49
N ALA A 137 -4.98 -5.60 25.30
CA ALA A 137 -5.66 -5.75 24.00
C ALA A 137 -5.05 -4.83 22.93
N ILE A 138 -4.68 -3.61 23.31
CA ILE A 138 -3.98 -2.67 22.43
C ILE A 138 -2.58 -3.19 22.08
N ALA A 139 -1.86 -3.75 23.04
CA ALA A 139 -0.53 -4.33 22.82
C ALA A 139 -0.59 -5.55 21.87
N GLU A 140 -1.54 -6.45 22.07
CA GLU A 140 -1.75 -7.62 21.20
C GLU A 140 -2.07 -7.20 19.77
N LEU A 141 -2.98 -6.23 19.59
CA LEU A 141 -3.31 -5.71 18.27
C LEU A 141 -2.12 -5.03 17.59
N ARG A 142 -1.33 -4.25 18.34
CA ARG A 142 -0.08 -3.66 17.87
C ARG A 142 0.90 -4.73 17.39
N GLU A 143 1.08 -5.82 18.16
CA GLU A 143 1.98 -6.93 17.79
C GLU A 143 1.54 -7.60 16.50
N GLU A 144 0.23 -7.81 16.31
CA GLU A 144 -0.31 -8.34 15.05
C GLU A 144 -0.05 -7.38 13.88
N ILE A 145 -0.32 -6.09 14.04
CA ILE A 145 -0.06 -5.07 13.02
C ILE A 145 1.43 -5.08 12.66
N GLN A 146 2.32 -5.11 13.65
CA GLN A 146 3.77 -5.12 13.45
C GLN A 146 4.23 -6.38 12.72
N ARG A 147 3.71 -7.56 13.08
CA ARG A 147 4.02 -8.83 12.42
C ARG A 147 3.63 -8.81 10.94
N ILE A 148 2.41 -8.32 10.63
CA ILE A 148 1.93 -8.22 9.24
C ILE A 148 2.75 -7.18 8.47
N HIS A 149 3.03 -6.03 9.10
CA HIS A 149 3.88 -4.99 8.52
C HIS A 149 5.24 -5.54 8.09
N HIS A 150 5.94 -6.28 8.97
CA HIS A 150 7.23 -6.89 8.64
C HIS A 150 7.12 -7.89 7.48
N ALA A 151 6.10 -8.73 7.46
CA ALA A 151 5.87 -9.68 6.36
C ALA A 151 5.60 -8.96 5.03
N ASP A 152 4.80 -7.90 5.07
CA ASP A 152 4.49 -7.09 3.89
C ASP A 152 5.71 -6.34 3.35
N MET A 153 6.58 -5.82 4.24
CA MET A 153 7.81 -5.13 3.85
C MET A 153 8.75 -6.04 3.07
N LEU A 154 8.87 -7.32 3.44
CA LEU A 154 9.67 -8.30 2.70
C LEU A 154 9.15 -8.52 1.27
N SER A 155 7.85 -8.37 1.05
CA SER A 155 7.19 -8.54 -0.26
C SER A 155 6.81 -7.22 -0.94
N LEU A 156 7.27 -6.08 -0.45
CA LEU A 156 6.85 -4.76 -0.92
C LEU A 156 7.14 -4.53 -2.40
N HIS A 157 8.25 -5.10 -2.90
CA HIS A 157 8.67 -5.03 -4.29
C HIS A 157 7.78 -5.85 -5.26
N ASP A 158 7.00 -6.82 -4.76
CA ASP A 158 6.08 -7.62 -5.59
C ASP A 158 4.80 -6.83 -5.90
N VAL A 159 4.93 -5.80 -6.73
CA VAL A 159 3.81 -4.96 -7.15
C VAL A 159 2.77 -5.74 -7.94
N LYS A 160 3.19 -6.69 -8.78
CA LYS A 160 2.25 -7.52 -9.58
C LYS A 160 1.38 -8.40 -8.68
N GLY A 161 1.98 -9.11 -7.75
CA GLY A 161 1.27 -9.95 -6.80
C GLY A 161 0.33 -9.13 -5.92
N PHE A 162 0.77 -7.96 -5.45
CA PHE A 162 -0.07 -7.03 -4.70
C PHE A 162 -1.33 -6.61 -5.49
N LEU A 163 -1.18 -6.14 -6.72
CA LEU A 163 -2.30 -5.70 -7.56
C LEU A 163 -3.26 -6.85 -7.90
N ALA A 164 -2.72 -8.06 -8.12
CA ALA A 164 -3.52 -9.26 -8.38
C ALA A 164 -4.39 -9.63 -7.17
N ARG A 165 -3.83 -9.59 -5.95
CA ARG A 165 -4.57 -9.84 -4.69
C ARG A 165 -5.68 -8.82 -4.48
N LYS A 166 -5.38 -7.51 -4.64
CA LYS A 166 -6.38 -6.43 -4.54
C LYS A 166 -7.54 -6.60 -5.52
N ARG A 167 -7.27 -7.03 -6.75
CA ARG A 167 -8.30 -7.30 -7.76
C ARG A 167 -9.21 -8.44 -7.36
N LYS A 168 -8.64 -9.55 -6.85
CA LYS A 168 -9.40 -10.73 -6.43
C LYS A 168 -10.36 -10.40 -5.29
N ASN A 169 -9.91 -9.65 -4.29
CA ASN A 169 -10.73 -9.32 -3.13
C ASN A 169 -11.86 -8.33 -3.44
N ARG A 170 -11.67 -7.44 -4.42
CA ARG A 170 -12.74 -6.53 -4.88
C ARG A 170 -13.86 -7.24 -5.65
N SER A 171 -13.57 -8.33 -6.37
CA SER A 171 -14.60 -9.10 -7.06
C SER A 171 -15.54 -9.86 -6.13
N GLY A 172 -15.18 -10.05 -4.85
CA GLY A 172 -16.04 -10.65 -3.83
C GLY A 172 -17.09 -9.69 -3.22
N PHE A 173 -17.05 -8.39 -3.55
CA PHE A 173 -18.00 -7.40 -3.01
C PHE A 173 -19.35 -7.33 -3.77
N HIS A 174 -19.56 -8.13 -4.80
CA HIS A 174 -20.83 -8.15 -5.56
C HIS A 174 -21.93 -9.01 -4.93
N GLY A 175 -21.85 -9.32 -3.63
CA GLY A 175 -22.80 -10.22 -2.95
C GLY A 175 -23.62 -9.60 -1.82
N VAL A 176 -23.64 -8.29 -1.62
CA VAL A 176 -24.62 -7.69 -0.70
C VAL A 176 -25.93 -7.49 -1.45
N GLN A 177 -26.75 -8.55 -1.51
CA GLN A 177 -28.17 -8.39 -1.76
C GLN A 177 -28.76 -7.59 -0.57
N LEU A 178 -29.10 -6.35 -0.84
CA LEU A 178 -30.02 -5.60 0.00
C LEU A 178 -31.40 -6.28 -0.13
N ASN A 179 -31.66 -7.26 0.74
CA ASN A 179 -33.02 -7.73 0.95
C ASN A 179 -33.75 -6.61 1.67
N GLY A 180 -34.65 -5.93 0.93
CA GLY A 180 -35.61 -4.96 1.44
C GLY A 180 -36.69 -5.61 2.32
#